data_4b0a48329ffde270cb55b9bbdf1a0f39
#
_entry.id   4b0a48329ffde270cb55b9bbdf1a0f39
#
_cell.length_a   1.000
_cell.length_b   1.000
_cell.length_c   1.000
_cell.angle_alpha   90.00
_cell.angle_beta   90.00
_cell.angle_gamma   90.00
#
_symmetry.space_group_name_H-M   'P 1'
#
loop_
_entity.id
_entity.type
_entity.pdbx_description
1 polymer ?
#
loop_
_entity_poly.entity_id
_entity_poly.type
_entity_poly.pdbx_seq_one_letter_code
_entity_poly.pdbx_strand_id
1 'polypeptide(L)'
;MITFEESLGKIVQLLPNVTIGVNNYPINYNWGTQELLNKYLILNKENSYPLVWLVVGRDSNDINNKNISRNARIVIATRSMNKEEFNEFQFQTYYKEILYPVQMNLIKALRMSGISQIVNEVYNSEYKPNYSFNDSEGGLVDIWNAIELTIEISFDTDYQCRIKQVKF
;
A
#
# COMPACT_ATOMS: atom_id res chain seq x y z
N MET A 1 18.15 -12.29 -8.67
CA MET A 1 16.74 -12.21 -9.08
C MET A 1 16.05 -11.36 -8.05
N ILE A 2 15.32 -10.33 -8.44
CA ILE A 2 14.61 -9.45 -7.50
C ILE A 2 13.22 -10.02 -7.32
N THR A 3 12.73 -10.06 -6.08
CA THR A 3 11.39 -10.59 -5.76
C THR A 3 10.30 -9.56 -6.10
N PHE A 4 9.05 -10.01 -6.12
CA PHE A 4 7.90 -9.12 -6.29
C PHE A 4 7.82 -8.11 -5.14
N GLU A 5 8.08 -8.56 -3.91
CA GLU A 5 8.10 -7.75 -2.69
C GLU A 5 9.14 -6.62 -2.76
N GLU A 6 10.36 -6.96 -3.15
CA GLU A 6 11.45 -5.97 -3.32
C GLU A 6 11.14 -4.98 -4.43
N SER A 7 10.54 -5.44 -5.52
CA SER A 7 10.14 -4.60 -6.65
C SER A 7 9.09 -3.57 -6.25
N LEU A 8 8.03 -4.02 -5.55
CA LEU A 8 7.01 -3.12 -5.05
C LEU A 8 7.57 -2.15 -4.00
N GLY A 9 8.47 -2.62 -3.12
CA GLY A 9 9.16 -1.77 -2.15
C GLY A 9 9.92 -0.62 -2.82
N LYS A 10 10.61 -0.87 -3.93
CA LYS A 10 11.29 0.18 -4.71
C LYS A 10 10.31 1.17 -5.33
N ILE A 11 9.14 0.71 -5.78
CA ILE A 11 8.09 1.62 -6.28
C ILE A 11 7.58 2.52 -5.14
N VAL A 12 7.32 1.95 -3.97
CA VAL A 12 6.84 2.73 -2.81
C VAL A 12 7.87 3.78 -2.37
N GLN A 13 9.16 3.49 -2.46
CA GLN A 13 10.22 4.46 -2.17
C GLN A 13 10.23 5.68 -3.12
N LEU A 14 9.60 5.59 -4.28
CA LEU A 14 9.45 6.73 -5.20
C LEU A 14 8.32 7.68 -4.80
N LEU A 15 7.41 7.24 -3.92
CA LEU A 15 6.22 8.02 -3.56
C LEU A 15 6.60 9.26 -2.77
N PRO A 16 5.93 10.39 -3.01
CA PRO A 16 6.12 11.58 -2.20
C PRO A 16 5.58 11.35 -0.79
N ASN A 17 6.16 12.03 0.18
CA ASN A 17 5.64 12.06 1.54
C ASN A 17 4.23 12.62 1.56
N VAL A 18 3.44 12.22 2.56
CA VAL A 18 2.12 12.78 2.80
C VAL A 18 2.23 13.93 3.78
N THR A 19 1.66 15.08 3.44
CA THR A 19 1.61 16.26 4.31
C THR A 19 0.28 16.28 5.04
N ILE A 20 0.33 16.27 6.37
CA ILE A 20 -0.85 16.39 7.24
C ILE A 20 -0.65 17.62 8.13
N GLY A 21 -1.39 18.67 7.85
CA GLY A 21 -1.17 19.96 8.50
C GLY A 21 0.22 20.53 8.15
N VAL A 22 1.06 20.70 9.17
CA VAL A 22 2.45 21.19 9.03
C VAL A 22 3.48 20.06 8.99
N ASN A 23 3.07 18.83 9.21
CA ASN A 23 3.95 17.67 9.31
C ASN A 23 4.00 16.89 8.01
N ASN A 24 5.18 16.37 7.71
CA ASN A 24 5.43 15.60 6.49
C ASN A 24 5.84 14.17 6.87
N TYR A 25 5.06 13.18 6.42
CA TYR A 25 5.21 11.79 6.79
C TYR A 25 5.68 10.95 5.61
N PRO A 26 6.78 10.20 5.76
CA PRO A 26 7.20 9.24 4.74
C PRO A 26 6.19 8.09 4.67
N ILE A 27 6.04 7.52 3.49
CA ILE A 27 5.22 6.33 3.30
C ILE A 27 6.04 5.11 3.67
N ASN A 28 5.53 4.34 4.62
CA ASN A 28 6.15 3.10 5.05
C ASN A 28 5.71 1.94 4.16
N TYR A 29 6.60 0.98 3.98
CA TYR A 29 6.32 -0.25 3.22
C TYR A 29 6.73 -1.46 4.00
N ASN A 30 5.86 -2.46 4.02
CA ASN A 30 6.21 -3.80 4.47
C ASN A 30 5.30 -4.84 3.78
N TRP A 31 5.56 -6.11 4.01
CA TRP A 31 4.81 -7.20 3.39
C TRP A 31 4.72 -8.41 4.32
N GLY A 32 3.73 -9.25 4.07
CA GLY A 32 3.51 -10.46 4.86
C GLY A 32 2.07 -10.94 4.79
N THR A 33 1.73 -11.87 5.69
CA THR A 33 0.35 -12.33 5.84
C THR A 33 -0.54 -11.26 6.47
N GLN A 34 -1.85 -11.45 6.40
CA GLN A 34 -2.81 -10.56 7.08
C GLN A 34 -2.58 -10.53 8.61
N GLU A 35 -2.25 -11.68 9.20
CA GLU A 35 -1.96 -11.77 10.64
C GLU A 35 -0.70 -10.99 11.02
N LEU A 36 0.33 -11.02 10.17
CA LEU A 36 1.54 -10.24 10.39
C LEU A 36 1.27 -8.74 10.27
N LEU A 37 0.40 -8.30 9.35
CA LEU A 37 -0.04 -6.90 9.27
C LEU A 37 -0.64 -6.44 10.60
N ASN A 38 -1.56 -7.21 11.15
CA ASN A 38 -2.21 -6.88 12.42
C ASN A 38 -1.18 -6.77 13.56
N LYS A 39 -0.24 -7.73 13.66
CA LYS A 39 0.84 -7.70 14.66
C LYS A 39 1.82 -6.55 14.45
N TYR A 40 2.18 -6.26 13.21
CA TYR A 40 3.10 -5.18 12.86
C TYR A 40 2.58 -3.82 13.35
N LEU A 41 1.32 -3.54 13.09
CA LEU A 41 0.72 -2.26 13.45
C LEU A 41 0.49 -2.11 14.97
N ILE A 42 0.27 -3.21 15.68
CA ILE A 42 0.21 -3.20 17.16
C ILE A 42 1.58 -2.83 17.77
N LEU A 43 2.67 -3.33 17.20
CA LEU A 43 4.02 -3.17 17.74
C LEU A 43 4.66 -1.83 17.38
N ASN A 44 4.30 -1.21 16.26
CA ASN A 44 4.98 -0.04 15.68
C ASN A 44 4.10 1.22 15.66
N LYS A 45 3.50 1.57 16.78
CA LYS A 45 2.39 2.52 16.90
C LYS A 45 2.58 3.92 16.30
N GLU A 46 3.76 4.51 16.38
CA GLU A 46 3.90 5.96 16.11
C GLU A 46 4.51 6.32 14.76
N ASN A 47 5.37 5.47 14.19
CA ASN A 47 6.14 5.78 12.99
C ASN A 47 5.77 4.96 11.76
N SER A 48 4.65 4.22 11.80
CA SER A 48 4.31 3.26 10.76
C SER A 48 3.31 3.77 9.73
N TYR A 49 2.81 4.99 9.87
CA TYR A 49 1.75 5.54 9.02
C TYR A 49 2.20 6.76 8.21
N PRO A 50 1.70 6.93 6.98
CA PRO A 50 0.91 5.98 6.21
C PRO A 50 1.69 4.71 5.86
N LEU A 51 1.00 3.57 5.79
CA LEU A 51 1.58 2.27 5.49
C LEU A 51 1.01 1.71 4.19
N VAL A 52 1.89 1.22 3.34
CA VAL A 52 1.56 0.36 2.21
C VAL A 52 2.01 -1.06 2.55
N TRP A 53 1.07 -1.98 2.66
CA TRP A 53 1.31 -3.38 2.98
C TRP A 53 0.96 -4.29 1.82
N LEU A 54 1.92 -5.09 1.36
CA LEU A 54 1.65 -6.13 0.39
C LEU A 54 1.30 -7.43 1.10
N VAL A 55 0.09 -7.93 0.86
CA VAL A 55 -0.29 -9.25 1.35
C VAL A 55 0.38 -10.31 0.48
N VAL A 56 1.03 -11.30 1.10
CA VAL A 56 1.68 -12.40 0.37
C VAL A 56 0.69 -13.11 -0.53
N GLY A 57 1.15 -13.47 -1.71
CA GLY A 57 0.33 -14.07 -2.76
C GLY A 57 1.11 -15.05 -3.61
N ARG A 58 0.50 -15.51 -4.69
CA ARG A 58 1.09 -16.43 -5.64
C ARG A 58 1.67 -15.67 -6.83
N ASP A 59 2.92 -15.96 -7.14
CA ASP A 59 3.59 -15.42 -8.33
C ASP A 59 3.39 -16.30 -9.56
N SER A 60 3.31 -15.66 -10.70
CA SER A 60 3.48 -16.27 -12.00
C SER A 60 4.79 -15.77 -12.63
N ASN A 61 5.69 -16.68 -12.94
CA ASN A 61 7.00 -16.34 -13.50
C ASN A 61 7.03 -16.68 -14.97
N ASP A 62 7.25 -15.69 -15.81
CA ASP A 62 7.52 -15.87 -17.23
C ASP A 62 9.03 -15.81 -17.50
N ILE A 63 9.63 -16.97 -17.69
CA ILE A 63 11.07 -17.11 -17.87
C ILE A 63 11.51 -16.51 -19.22
N ASN A 64 10.69 -16.61 -20.25
CA ASN A 64 11.03 -16.14 -21.59
C ASN A 64 11.03 -14.60 -21.67
N ASN A 65 10.05 -13.98 -21.03
CA ASN A 65 9.91 -12.52 -21.01
C ASN A 65 10.56 -11.88 -19.79
N LYS A 66 11.17 -12.68 -18.92
CA LYS A 66 11.82 -12.21 -17.67
C LYS A 66 10.90 -11.36 -16.80
N ASN A 67 9.64 -11.76 -16.68
CA ASN A 67 8.62 -11.07 -15.91
C ASN A 67 8.16 -11.91 -14.72
N ILE A 68 7.87 -11.25 -13.61
CA ILE A 68 7.15 -11.82 -12.48
C ILE A 68 5.83 -11.06 -12.32
N SER A 69 4.73 -11.78 -12.34
CA SER A 69 3.40 -11.18 -12.19
C SER A 69 2.63 -11.77 -11.02
N ARG A 70 1.77 -10.95 -10.44
CA ARG A 70 0.91 -11.32 -9.31
C ARG A 70 -0.40 -10.55 -9.38
N ASN A 71 -1.51 -11.24 -9.07
CA ASN A 71 -2.72 -10.56 -8.64
C ASN A 71 -2.51 -10.11 -7.17
N ALA A 72 -2.01 -8.90 -7.01
CA ALA A 72 -1.56 -8.38 -5.73
C ALA A 72 -2.74 -7.80 -4.94
N ARG A 73 -2.77 -8.11 -3.64
CA ARG A 73 -3.62 -7.47 -2.65
C ARG A 73 -2.75 -6.51 -1.83
N ILE A 74 -3.03 -5.23 -1.93
CA ILE A 74 -2.26 -4.16 -1.26
C ILE A 74 -3.20 -3.42 -0.31
N VAL A 75 -2.79 -3.29 0.94
CA VAL A 75 -3.51 -2.53 1.97
C VAL A 75 -2.78 -1.22 2.20
N ILE A 76 -3.45 -0.10 1.97
CA ILE A 76 -2.96 1.25 2.29
C ILE A 76 -3.69 1.68 3.55
N ALA A 77 -2.96 1.87 4.66
CA ALA A 77 -3.55 2.12 5.96
C ALA A 77 -3.04 3.41 6.60
N THR A 78 -3.93 4.06 7.33
CA THR A 78 -3.59 5.18 8.24
C THR A 78 -4.29 5.00 9.58
N ARG A 79 -3.68 5.56 10.64
CA ARG A 79 -4.26 5.52 11.97
C ARG A 79 -5.48 6.44 12.05
N SER A 80 -6.53 5.96 12.71
CA SER A 80 -7.68 6.77 13.12
C SER A 80 -7.61 7.03 14.63
N MET A 81 -8.03 8.21 15.06
CA MET A 81 -8.02 8.55 16.50
C MET A 81 -9.09 7.81 17.27
N ASN A 82 -10.25 7.57 16.68
CA ASN A 82 -11.39 6.95 17.33
C ASN A 82 -12.13 5.99 16.38
N LYS A 83 -12.83 5.02 16.97
CA LYS A 83 -13.82 4.23 16.25
C LYS A 83 -15.04 5.12 15.98
N GLU A 84 -15.20 5.51 14.74
CA GLU A 84 -16.34 6.29 14.29
C GLU A 84 -17.06 5.57 13.17
N GLU A 85 -18.34 5.82 13.01
CA GLU A 85 -19.04 5.37 11.81
C GLU A 85 -18.47 6.08 10.58
N PHE A 86 -18.40 5.35 9.46
CA PHE A 86 -17.95 5.92 8.20
C PHE A 86 -18.91 7.03 7.77
N ASN A 87 -18.45 8.26 7.84
CA ASN A 87 -19.19 9.48 7.54
C ASN A 87 -18.35 10.45 6.70
N GLU A 88 -18.92 11.60 6.38
CA GLU A 88 -18.21 12.61 5.59
C GLU A 88 -16.95 13.12 6.26
N PHE A 89 -16.92 13.28 7.58
CA PHE A 89 -15.73 13.71 8.31
C PHE A 89 -14.60 12.70 8.18
N GLN A 90 -14.87 11.41 8.39
CA GLN A 90 -13.87 10.35 8.20
C GLN A 90 -13.38 10.29 6.75
N PHE A 91 -14.28 10.41 5.79
CA PHE A 91 -13.92 10.43 4.39
C PHE A 91 -12.98 11.60 4.07
N GLN A 92 -13.33 12.82 4.47
CA GLN A 92 -12.51 14.00 4.21
C GLN A 92 -11.15 13.91 4.90
N THR A 93 -11.10 13.50 6.17
CA THR A 93 -9.89 13.53 7.01
C THR A 93 -8.90 12.42 6.63
N TYR A 94 -9.36 11.19 6.45
CA TYR A 94 -8.49 10.05 6.29
C TYR A 94 -8.37 9.57 4.84
N TYR A 95 -9.47 9.50 4.13
CA TYR A 95 -9.46 8.96 2.76
C TYR A 95 -9.00 10.01 1.76
N LYS A 96 -9.62 11.16 1.74
CA LYS A 96 -9.31 12.20 0.76
C LYS A 96 -7.95 12.85 0.96
N GLU A 97 -7.57 13.14 2.21
CA GLU A 97 -6.34 13.85 2.53
C GLU A 97 -5.10 12.91 2.61
N ILE A 98 -5.29 11.63 2.94
CA ILE A 98 -4.18 10.71 3.21
C ILE A 98 -4.20 9.51 2.28
N LEU A 99 -5.21 8.65 2.37
CA LEU A 99 -5.21 7.35 1.71
C LEU A 99 -5.33 7.44 0.19
N TYR A 100 -6.22 8.30 -0.29
CA TYR A 100 -6.44 8.47 -1.72
C TYR A 100 -5.22 9.05 -2.46
N PRO A 101 -4.54 10.10 -1.96
CA PRO A 101 -3.28 10.55 -2.54
C PRO A 101 -2.21 9.46 -2.60
N VAL A 102 -2.05 8.64 -1.55
CA VAL A 102 -1.10 7.52 -1.55
C VAL A 102 -1.48 6.50 -2.62
N GLN A 103 -2.75 6.12 -2.69
CA GLN A 103 -3.27 5.22 -3.72
C GLN A 103 -2.98 5.74 -5.14
N MET A 104 -3.34 6.99 -5.42
CA MET A 104 -3.17 7.58 -6.75
C MET A 104 -1.69 7.69 -7.13
N ASN A 105 -0.84 8.07 -6.18
CA ASN A 105 0.60 8.15 -6.41
C ASN A 105 1.20 6.75 -6.62
N LEU A 106 0.74 5.73 -5.90
CA LEU A 106 1.16 4.35 -6.10
C LEU A 106 0.80 3.85 -7.51
N ILE A 107 -0.44 4.04 -7.95
CA ILE A 107 -0.87 3.68 -9.30
C ILE A 107 -0.04 4.44 -10.36
N LYS A 108 0.18 5.73 -10.16
CA LYS A 108 1.02 6.54 -11.06
C LYS A 108 2.46 6.03 -11.10
N ALA A 109 3.06 5.72 -9.95
CA ALA A 109 4.41 5.18 -9.87
C ALA A 109 4.53 3.82 -10.56
N LEU A 110 3.57 2.91 -10.36
CA LEU A 110 3.51 1.62 -11.06
C LEU A 110 3.46 1.79 -12.59
N ARG A 111 2.70 2.76 -13.10
CA ARG A 111 2.59 3.00 -14.55
C ARG A 111 3.83 3.68 -15.15
N MET A 112 4.48 4.56 -14.42
CA MET A 112 5.51 5.47 -14.95
C MET A 112 6.94 5.06 -14.63
N SER A 113 7.17 4.15 -13.69
CA SER A 113 8.51 3.73 -13.25
C SER A 113 9.34 3.07 -14.35
N GLY A 114 8.68 2.48 -15.35
CA GLY A 114 9.33 1.74 -16.44
C GLY A 114 9.80 0.33 -16.04
N ILE A 115 9.52 -0.13 -14.83
CA ILE A 115 9.86 -1.47 -14.33
C ILE A 115 8.64 -2.34 -14.05
N SER A 116 7.46 -1.75 -14.08
CA SER A 116 6.19 -2.45 -13.81
C SER A 116 5.14 -2.08 -14.84
N GLN A 117 4.16 -2.98 -14.96
CA GLN A 117 2.97 -2.79 -15.77
C GLN A 117 1.76 -3.25 -14.95
N ILE A 118 0.67 -2.48 -15.04
CA ILE A 118 -0.64 -2.91 -14.56
C ILE A 118 -1.28 -3.70 -15.69
N VAL A 119 -1.54 -4.97 -15.46
CA VAL A 119 -2.15 -5.84 -16.46
C VAL A 119 -3.58 -5.36 -16.72
N ASN A 120 -3.95 -5.27 -18.00
CA ASN A 120 -5.25 -4.76 -18.46
C ASN A 120 -5.61 -3.33 -18.00
N GLU A 121 -4.68 -2.60 -17.37
CA GLU A 121 -4.90 -1.25 -16.83
C GLU A 121 -6.12 -1.12 -15.87
N VAL A 122 -6.49 -2.21 -15.21
CA VAL A 122 -7.63 -2.28 -14.29
C VAL A 122 -7.16 -2.60 -12.88
N TYR A 123 -7.74 -1.93 -11.90
CA TYR A 123 -7.61 -2.27 -10.49
C TYR A 123 -8.94 -2.05 -9.77
N ASN A 124 -9.13 -2.79 -8.68
CA ASN A 124 -10.27 -2.59 -7.79
C ASN A 124 -9.78 -1.98 -6.47
N SER A 125 -10.57 -1.08 -5.92
CA SER A 125 -10.30 -0.51 -4.60
C SER A 125 -11.54 -0.55 -3.73
N GLU A 126 -11.34 -0.87 -2.46
CA GLU A 126 -12.41 -0.94 -1.47
C GLU A 126 -12.03 -0.13 -0.23
N TYR A 127 -12.93 0.72 0.25
CA TYR A 127 -12.76 1.43 1.51
C TYR A 127 -13.04 0.50 2.69
N LYS A 128 -12.10 0.45 3.64
CA LYS A 128 -12.17 -0.37 4.84
C LYS A 128 -12.08 0.54 6.08
N PRO A 129 -13.18 1.17 6.49
CA PRO A 129 -13.19 1.93 7.74
C PRO A 129 -13.08 0.98 8.94
N ASN A 130 -12.39 1.43 9.97
CA ASN A 130 -12.15 0.66 11.20
C ASN A 130 -11.56 -0.74 10.95
N TYR A 131 -10.62 -0.84 10.00
CA TYR A 131 -10.09 -2.09 9.46
C TYR A 131 -9.47 -3.02 10.50
N SER A 132 -8.85 -2.46 11.56
CA SER A 132 -8.17 -3.24 12.60
C SER A 132 -9.05 -3.57 13.80
N PHE A 133 -10.33 -3.22 13.75
CA PHE A 133 -11.21 -3.39 14.89
C PHE A 133 -11.58 -4.86 15.07
N ASN A 134 -11.09 -5.47 16.14
CA ASN A 134 -11.45 -6.82 16.57
C ASN A 134 -12.11 -6.73 17.94
N ASP A 135 -13.40 -7.00 18.03
CA ASP A 135 -14.20 -6.96 19.27
C ASP A 135 -13.76 -7.99 20.33
N SER A 136 -12.93 -8.97 19.96
CA SER A 136 -12.76 -10.19 20.75
C SER A 136 -11.62 -10.20 21.76
N GLU A 137 -10.73 -9.23 21.77
CA GLU A 137 -9.52 -9.31 22.61
C GLU A 137 -9.22 -8.06 23.46
N GLY A 138 -10.19 -7.37 24.00
CA GLY A 138 -10.03 -6.45 25.17
C GLY A 138 -8.78 -5.56 25.25
N GLY A 139 -7.99 -5.45 24.21
CA GLY A 139 -6.78 -4.63 24.14
C GLY A 139 -7.04 -3.32 23.41
N LEU A 140 -6.36 -2.26 23.83
CA LEU A 140 -6.29 -0.99 23.09
C LEU A 140 -5.61 -1.22 21.75
N VAL A 141 -6.35 -1.68 20.77
CA VAL A 141 -5.89 -1.83 19.38
C VAL A 141 -6.07 -0.48 18.70
N ASP A 142 -5.01 0.00 18.07
CA ASP A 142 -5.12 1.18 17.22
C ASP A 142 -6.16 0.92 16.13
N ILE A 143 -7.06 1.88 15.93
CA ILE A 143 -8.06 1.81 14.88
C ILE A 143 -7.44 2.35 13.60
N TRP A 144 -7.63 1.62 12.50
CA TRP A 144 -7.13 2.03 11.19
C TRP A 144 -8.24 2.26 10.21
N ASN A 145 -8.04 3.22 9.35
CA ASN A 145 -8.77 3.33 8.12
C ASN A 145 -7.85 2.85 6.99
N ALA A 146 -8.39 2.08 6.07
CA ALA A 146 -7.61 1.52 4.98
C ALA A 146 -8.34 1.59 3.64
N ILE A 147 -7.55 1.57 2.57
CA ILE A 147 -8.01 1.22 1.21
C ILE A 147 -7.34 -0.12 0.87
N GLU A 148 -8.13 -1.09 0.49
CA GLU A 148 -7.65 -2.35 -0.04
C GLU A 148 -7.68 -2.31 -1.57
N LEU A 149 -6.53 -2.54 -2.20
CA LEU A 149 -6.37 -2.63 -3.64
C LEU A 149 -6.21 -4.07 -4.05
N THR A 150 -6.94 -4.47 -5.10
CA THR A 150 -6.68 -5.71 -5.83
C THR A 150 -6.27 -5.33 -7.25
N ILE A 151 -5.05 -5.68 -7.63
CA ILE A 151 -4.42 -5.23 -8.85
C ILE A 151 -3.47 -6.30 -9.41
N GLU A 152 -3.57 -6.59 -10.68
CA GLU A 152 -2.61 -7.47 -11.33
C GLU A 152 -1.41 -6.65 -11.83
N ILE A 153 -0.23 -6.94 -11.26
CA ILE A 153 1.01 -6.25 -11.55
C ILE A 153 2.02 -7.24 -12.13
N SER A 154 2.71 -6.82 -13.18
CA SER A 154 3.88 -7.50 -13.73
C SER A 154 5.12 -6.63 -13.55
N PHE A 155 6.20 -7.21 -13.05
CA PHE A 155 7.51 -6.57 -12.94
C PHE A 155 8.51 -7.23 -13.88
N ASP A 156 9.33 -6.39 -14.56
CA ASP A 156 10.52 -6.85 -15.27
C ASP A 156 11.58 -7.26 -14.26
N THR A 157 12.07 -8.50 -14.32
CA THR A 157 13.06 -9.04 -13.38
C THR A 157 14.50 -8.59 -13.68
N ASP A 158 14.73 -7.91 -14.80
CA ASP A 158 16.05 -7.46 -15.28
C ASP A 158 16.20 -5.92 -15.23
N TYR A 159 15.53 -5.26 -14.30
CA TYR A 159 15.37 -3.80 -14.29
C TYR A 159 16.44 -3.00 -13.56
N GLN A 160 17.49 -3.60 -13.02
CA GLN A 160 18.44 -2.93 -12.09
C GLN A 160 18.96 -1.55 -12.58
N CYS A 161 18.89 -1.29 -13.88
CA CYS A 161 19.33 -0.02 -14.48
C CYS A 161 18.19 0.83 -15.07
N ARG A 162 16.90 0.49 -14.87
CA ARG A 162 15.79 1.07 -15.66
C ARG A 162 14.81 1.94 -14.86
N ILE A 163 14.98 2.06 -13.55
CA ILE A 163 14.03 2.87 -12.76
C ILE A 163 14.10 4.33 -13.21
N LYS A 164 12.99 4.82 -13.73
CA LYS A 164 12.82 6.23 -14.11
C LYS A 164 12.35 7.05 -12.92
N GLN A 165 12.83 8.28 -12.82
CA GLN A 165 12.28 9.24 -11.88
C GLN A 165 10.82 9.55 -12.25
N VAL A 166 9.92 9.33 -11.30
CA VAL A 166 8.50 9.67 -11.45
C VAL A 166 8.29 11.09 -10.95
N LYS A 167 7.71 11.97 -11.80
CA LYS A 167 7.29 13.31 -11.38
C LYS A 167 5.86 13.24 -10.88
N PHE A 168 5.63 13.65 -9.64
CA PHE A 168 4.34 13.69 -8.97
C PHE A 168 3.67 15.05 -9.08
#